data_b4d7426e2c6f2a2c29a4c88f185aed65
#
_entry.id   b4d7426e2c6f2a2c29a4c88f185aed65
#
_cell.length_a   1.000
_cell.length_b   1.000
_cell.length_c   1.000
_cell.angle_alpha   90.00
_cell.angle_beta   90.00
_cell.angle_gamma   90.00
#
_symmetry.space_group_name_H-M   'P 1'
#
loop_
_entity.id
_entity.type
_entity.pdbx_description
1 polymer ?
#
loop_
_entity_poly.entity_id
_entity_poly.type
_entity_poly.pdbx_seq_one_letter_code
_entity_poly.pdbx_strand_id
1 'polypeptide(L)'
;MCIRDSGLLRQIELGKIDDTLKSKPVAFAASGICAGIGTEIGLACHRRFFSSSKNSKIGLPEILVGLFPGLGGTTRIPRMMGLMGASSVLLEGKLFAGNKAKSIGLVDEIVSEDELIQKAKNWVLSASPQDLVKPWDQKGFKFPGGAPYHPSGFMSFVGASALVNGKTKGLYFSAKALLSSVYEGALVDFDTALRIEARWFTKVLMTDTCTNMARTLFLNKSALEKGYQRPVGAEKTNLKQVSVIGSGMMGSGIAYASILQGLDVLLIDQNIKAAEAGKAKIEMLLSESVKRKKLSEEEKVRLLKKVKTDASLENISSSDLVIEAV
;
A
#
# COMPACT_ATOMS: atom_id res chain seq x y z
N MET A 1 6.42 -1.02 -24.85
CA MET A 1 6.33 0.02 -23.81
C MET A 1 7.21 -0.35 -22.61
N CYS A 2 6.88 -1.34 -21.79
CA CYS A 2 7.64 -1.64 -20.56
C CYS A 2 9.16 -1.84 -20.73
N ILE A 3 9.64 -2.52 -21.76
CA ILE A 3 11.10 -2.73 -21.99
C ILE A 3 11.81 -1.40 -22.25
N ARG A 4 11.21 -0.51 -23.03
CA ARG A 4 11.77 0.83 -23.33
C ARG A 4 11.78 1.69 -22.07
N ASP A 5 10.69 1.68 -21.30
CA ASP A 5 10.54 2.51 -20.11
C ASP A 5 11.47 2.04 -18.98
N SER A 6 11.63 0.71 -18.80
CA SER A 6 12.63 0.14 -17.89
C SER A 6 14.06 0.53 -18.29
N GLY A 7 14.34 0.58 -19.62
CA GLY A 7 15.61 1.05 -20.14
C GLY A 7 15.89 2.52 -19.82
N LEU A 8 14.88 3.40 -19.91
CA LEU A 8 15.01 4.81 -19.53
C LEU A 8 15.30 4.96 -18.03
N LEU A 9 14.60 4.23 -17.15
CA LEU A 9 14.92 4.22 -15.73
C LEU A 9 16.33 3.70 -15.44
N ARG A 10 16.79 2.71 -16.22
CA ARG A 10 18.16 2.22 -16.12
C ARG A 10 19.19 3.28 -16.52
N GLN A 11 18.90 4.12 -17.50
CA GLN A 11 19.76 5.26 -17.87
C GLN A 11 19.85 6.28 -16.72
N ILE A 12 18.72 6.60 -16.06
CA ILE A 12 18.70 7.45 -14.85
C ILE A 12 19.61 6.84 -13.78
N GLU A 13 19.49 5.55 -13.52
CA GLU A 13 20.23 4.80 -12.50
C GLU A 13 21.74 4.75 -12.79
N LEU A 14 22.12 4.69 -14.06
CA LEU A 14 23.52 4.75 -14.50
C LEU A 14 24.04 6.20 -14.59
N GLY A 15 23.19 7.19 -14.36
CA GLY A 15 23.51 8.61 -14.51
C GLY A 15 23.82 9.03 -15.94
N LYS A 16 23.46 8.20 -16.92
CA LYS A 16 23.72 8.43 -18.34
C LYS A 16 22.50 9.02 -19.02
N ILE A 17 22.67 10.17 -19.68
CA ILE A 17 21.64 10.78 -20.51
C ILE A 17 21.87 10.42 -21.98
N ASP A 18 23.12 10.28 -22.36
CA ASP A 18 23.59 9.74 -23.65
C ASP A 18 24.97 9.10 -23.47
N ASP A 19 25.50 8.46 -24.50
CA ASP A 19 26.78 7.75 -24.45
C ASP A 19 28.00 8.69 -24.31
N THR A 20 27.81 10.00 -24.44
CA THR A 20 28.87 11.00 -24.45
C THR A 20 28.99 11.75 -23.11
N LEU A 21 27.98 11.67 -22.21
CA LEU A 21 27.95 12.43 -20.96
C LEU A 21 28.50 11.62 -19.78
N LYS A 22 29.27 12.31 -18.93
CA LYS A 22 29.67 11.80 -17.60
C LYS A 22 28.42 11.52 -16.77
N SER A 23 28.47 10.47 -15.95
CA SER A 23 27.40 10.13 -15.03
C SER A 23 27.00 11.34 -14.16
N LYS A 24 25.71 11.61 -14.10
CA LYS A 24 25.15 12.74 -13.31
C LYS A 24 24.39 12.20 -12.10
N PRO A 25 24.52 12.85 -10.93
CA PRO A 25 23.71 12.50 -9.77
C PRO A 25 22.24 12.85 -10.02
N VAL A 26 21.35 11.95 -9.64
CA VAL A 26 19.91 12.14 -9.71
C VAL A 26 19.31 11.88 -8.34
N ALA A 27 18.67 12.90 -7.76
CA ALA A 27 17.94 12.80 -6.50
C ALA A 27 16.43 12.72 -6.78
N PHE A 28 15.75 11.89 -6.01
CA PHE A 28 14.31 11.84 -5.94
C PHE A 28 13.82 12.60 -4.72
N ALA A 29 12.86 13.50 -4.91
CA ALA A 29 12.22 14.25 -3.84
C ALA A 29 10.70 14.17 -4.00
N ALA A 30 10.00 13.62 -3.01
CA ALA A 30 8.56 13.44 -3.11
C ALA A 30 7.83 13.71 -1.79
N SER A 31 6.62 14.25 -1.92
CA SER A 31 5.64 14.43 -0.85
C SER A 31 4.28 13.85 -1.27
N GLY A 32 3.35 13.72 -0.33
CA GLY A 32 2.03 13.16 -0.60
C GLY A 32 2.06 11.66 -0.89
N ILE A 33 1.14 11.19 -1.74
CA ILE A 33 1.04 9.77 -2.10
C ILE A 33 1.92 9.49 -3.31
N CYS A 34 3.02 8.77 -3.09
CA CYS A 34 3.93 8.30 -4.12
C CYS A 34 3.78 6.78 -4.27
N ALA A 35 3.01 6.33 -5.24
CA ALA A 35 2.66 4.93 -5.41
C ALA A 35 2.99 4.43 -6.82
N GLY A 36 3.28 3.14 -6.94
CA GLY A 36 3.52 2.48 -8.22
C GLY A 36 4.70 3.07 -8.97
N ILE A 37 4.49 3.47 -10.21
CA ILE A 37 5.53 4.02 -11.10
C ILE A 37 6.31 5.18 -10.47
N GLY A 38 5.67 6.03 -9.66
CA GLY A 38 6.36 7.10 -8.95
C GLY A 38 7.41 6.56 -7.98
N THR A 39 7.10 5.47 -7.28
CA THR A 39 8.07 4.77 -6.43
C THR A 39 9.19 4.15 -7.27
N GLU A 40 8.87 3.49 -8.40
CA GLU A 40 9.87 2.85 -9.26
C GLU A 40 10.87 3.86 -9.85
N ILE A 41 10.40 5.07 -10.21
CA ILE A 41 11.27 6.20 -10.60
C ILE A 41 12.21 6.56 -9.43
N GLY A 42 11.66 6.69 -8.23
CA GLY A 42 12.47 6.95 -7.03
C GLY A 42 13.53 5.88 -6.76
N LEU A 43 13.20 4.60 -6.96
CA LEU A 43 14.14 3.49 -6.79
C LEU A 43 15.30 3.53 -7.81
N ALA A 44 15.07 4.06 -9.00
CA ALA A 44 16.11 4.25 -10.01
C ALA A 44 17.03 5.44 -9.71
N CYS A 45 16.57 6.44 -8.93
CA CYS A 45 17.39 7.57 -8.53
C CYS A 45 18.47 7.19 -7.52
N HIS A 46 19.58 7.91 -7.47
CA HIS A 46 20.72 7.61 -6.59
C HIS A 46 20.40 7.86 -5.12
N ARG A 47 19.65 8.93 -4.80
CA ARG A 47 19.22 9.26 -3.45
C ARG A 47 17.73 9.63 -3.42
N ARG A 48 17.04 9.21 -2.36
CA ARG A 48 15.59 9.39 -2.22
C ARG A 48 15.29 10.16 -0.95
N PHE A 49 14.74 11.37 -1.11
CA PHE A 49 14.24 12.24 -0.07
C PHE A 49 12.72 12.16 -0.04
N PHE A 50 12.14 12.03 1.14
CA PHE A 50 10.70 11.90 1.28
C PHE A 50 10.17 12.76 2.42
N SER A 51 8.98 13.34 2.22
CA SER A 51 8.38 14.24 3.20
C SER A 51 8.04 13.53 4.51
N SER A 52 8.25 14.23 5.63
CA SER A 52 7.86 13.84 6.98
C SER A 52 6.35 13.97 7.25
N SER A 53 5.59 14.55 6.32
CA SER A 53 4.14 14.75 6.46
C SER A 53 3.42 13.42 6.71
N LYS A 54 2.45 13.42 7.64
CA LYS A 54 1.63 12.24 7.98
C LYS A 54 0.82 11.72 6.80
N ASN A 55 0.51 12.57 5.84
CA ASN A 55 -0.25 12.22 4.63
C ASN A 55 0.65 11.64 3.52
N SER A 56 1.97 11.74 3.68
CA SER A 56 2.92 11.22 2.70
C SER A 56 3.12 9.71 2.89
N LYS A 57 2.91 8.96 1.80
CA LYS A 57 3.06 7.50 1.77
C LYS A 57 3.71 7.07 0.46
N ILE A 58 4.59 6.07 0.52
CA ILE A 58 5.30 5.52 -0.63
C ILE A 58 5.22 4.00 -0.66
N GLY A 59 5.13 3.40 -1.85
CA GLY A 59 5.11 1.94 -2.02
C GLY A 59 4.63 1.49 -3.39
N LEU A 60 4.46 0.18 -3.53
CA LEU A 60 4.15 -0.52 -4.79
C LEU A 60 2.85 -1.33 -4.65
N PRO A 61 1.67 -0.69 -4.82
CA PRO A 61 0.37 -1.32 -4.57
C PRO A 61 -0.21 -2.11 -5.76
N GLU A 62 0.53 -2.30 -6.84
CA GLU A 62 0.06 -2.89 -8.10
C GLU A 62 -0.59 -4.27 -7.92
N ILE A 63 -0.12 -5.05 -6.95
CA ILE A 63 -0.66 -6.40 -6.67
C ILE A 63 -2.15 -6.36 -6.27
N LEU A 64 -2.60 -5.26 -5.68
CA LEU A 64 -3.98 -5.07 -5.24
C LEU A 64 -4.97 -4.89 -6.40
N VAL A 65 -4.46 -4.57 -7.59
CA VAL A 65 -5.26 -4.42 -8.81
C VAL A 65 -4.94 -5.48 -9.87
N GLY A 66 -4.34 -6.60 -9.45
CA GLY A 66 -4.06 -7.73 -10.33
C GLY A 66 -2.83 -7.58 -11.21
N LEU A 67 -1.97 -6.59 -10.93
CA LEU A 67 -0.67 -6.36 -11.55
C LEU A 67 0.47 -6.66 -10.57
N PHE A 68 1.69 -6.33 -10.95
CA PHE A 68 2.85 -6.15 -10.09
C PHE A 68 3.75 -5.05 -10.69
N PRO A 69 4.76 -4.51 -9.94
CA PRO A 69 5.64 -3.47 -10.47
C PRO A 69 6.38 -3.92 -11.73
N GLY A 70 6.30 -3.14 -12.80
CA GLY A 70 6.81 -3.53 -14.13
C GLY A 70 7.89 -2.60 -14.71
N LEU A 71 8.41 -1.66 -13.91
CA LEU A 71 9.47 -0.74 -14.33
C LEU A 71 10.75 -0.88 -13.48
N GLY A 72 11.00 -2.09 -12.99
CA GLY A 72 12.18 -2.45 -12.22
C GLY A 72 11.93 -2.64 -10.72
N GLY A 73 10.69 -2.56 -10.25
CA GLY A 73 10.37 -2.74 -8.84
C GLY A 73 10.65 -4.15 -8.35
N THR A 74 10.28 -5.19 -9.12
CA THR A 74 10.57 -6.58 -8.76
C THR A 74 12.05 -6.93 -8.89
N THR A 75 12.80 -6.12 -9.63
CA THR A 75 14.26 -6.26 -9.80
C THR A 75 15.02 -5.54 -8.69
N ARG A 76 14.62 -4.28 -8.35
CA ARG A 76 15.32 -3.44 -7.37
C ARG A 76 15.01 -3.79 -5.93
N ILE A 77 13.75 -3.93 -5.57
CA ILE A 77 13.32 -4.14 -4.18
C ILE A 77 14.00 -5.38 -3.54
N PRO A 78 14.02 -6.56 -4.18
CA PRO A 78 14.72 -7.71 -3.60
C PRO A 78 16.23 -7.51 -3.48
N ARG A 79 16.85 -6.74 -4.40
CA ARG A 79 18.28 -6.40 -4.33
C ARG A 79 18.61 -5.38 -3.24
N MET A 80 17.63 -4.60 -2.82
CA MET A 80 17.79 -3.61 -1.75
C MET A 80 17.60 -4.20 -0.36
N MET A 81 16.57 -5.03 -0.18
CA MET A 81 16.15 -5.48 1.16
C MET A 81 16.05 -6.99 1.32
N GLY A 82 16.48 -7.76 0.33
CA GLY A 82 16.39 -9.21 0.30
C GLY A 82 15.00 -9.73 -0.01
N LEU A 83 14.89 -11.04 -0.21
CA LEU A 83 13.65 -11.69 -0.64
C LEU A 83 12.54 -11.59 0.40
N MET A 84 12.86 -11.81 1.67
CA MET A 84 11.87 -11.71 2.77
C MET A 84 11.42 -10.28 3.01
N GLY A 85 12.36 -9.31 3.02
CA GLY A 85 12.04 -7.89 3.18
C GLY A 85 11.15 -7.34 2.05
N ALA A 86 11.36 -7.84 0.84
CA ALA A 86 10.58 -7.47 -0.34
C ALA A 86 9.09 -7.86 -0.26
N SER A 87 8.74 -8.88 0.53
CA SER A 87 7.38 -9.44 0.59
C SER A 87 6.33 -8.41 0.99
N SER A 88 6.59 -7.59 2.00
CA SER A 88 5.62 -6.58 2.47
C SER A 88 5.39 -5.46 1.45
N VAL A 89 6.38 -5.18 0.61
CA VAL A 89 6.29 -4.15 -0.43
C VAL A 89 5.61 -4.71 -1.68
N LEU A 90 6.04 -5.89 -2.13
CA LEU A 90 5.64 -6.44 -3.42
C LEU A 90 4.38 -7.31 -3.37
N LEU A 91 4.27 -8.22 -2.35
CA LEU A 91 3.14 -9.16 -2.26
C LEU A 91 1.95 -8.63 -1.48
N GLU A 92 2.18 -7.69 -0.55
CA GLU A 92 1.10 -7.07 0.22
C GLU A 92 0.66 -5.74 -0.37
N GLY A 93 1.46 -5.12 -1.24
CA GLY A 93 1.14 -3.85 -1.89
C GLY A 93 0.94 -2.70 -0.90
N LYS A 94 1.63 -2.72 0.23
CA LYS A 94 1.49 -1.70 1.29
C LYS A 94 2.14 -0.38 0.90
N LEU A 95 1.47 0.71 1.30
CA LEU A 95 2.05 2.05 1.31
C LEU A 95 2.58 2.35 2.71
N PHE A 96 3.79 2.85 2.80
CA PHE A 96 4.51 3.11 4.04
C PHE A 96 4.65 4.61 4.29
N ALA A 97 4.36 5.05 5.51
CA ALA A 97 4.66 6.42 5.95
C ALA A 97 6.18 6.62 6.07
N GLY A 98 6.63 7.87 6.02
CA GLY A 98 8.04 8.25 5.90
C GLY A 98 9.01 7.49 6.80
N ASN A 99 8.82 7.52 8.11
CA ASN A 99 9.72 6.83 9.05
C ASN A 99 9.79 5.31 8.82
N LYS A 100 8.65 4.68 8.50
CA LYS A 100 8.62 3.26 8.17
C LYS A 100 9.28 2.99 6.83
N ALA A 101 9.03 3.84 5.81
CA ALA A 101 9.67 3.74 4.50
C ALA A 101 11.20 3.84 4.61
N LYS A 102 11.73 4.74 5.46
CA LYS A 102 13.16 4.84 5.75
C LYS A 102 13.68 3.59 6.45
N SER A 103 12.99 3.11 7.47
CA SER A 103 13.44 1.92 8.24
C SER A 103 13.54 0.65 7.41
N ILE A 104 12.77 0.52 6.33
CA ILE A 104 12.82 -0.62 5.40
C ILE A 104 13.66 -0.35 4.14
N GLY A 105 14.26 0.83 4.02
CA GLY A 105 15.15 1.19 2.92
C GLY A 105 14.46 1.64 1.62
N LEU A 106 13.15 1.92 1.63
CA LEU A 106 12.47 2.48 0.46
C LEU A 106 12.90 3.92 0.18
N VAL A 107 13.24 4.68 1.22
CA VAL A 107 13.75 6.04 1.12
C VAL A 107 15.00 6.20 1.99
N ASP A 108 15.87 7.13 1.63
CA ASP A 108 17.15 7.32 2.30
C ASP A 108 17.05 8.38 3.40
N GLU A 109 16.25 9.42 3.18
CA GLU A 109 16.13 10.54 4.11
C GLU A 109 14.69 11.04 4.22
N ILE A 110 14.29 11.35 5.47
CA ILE A 110 13.01 12.00 5.77
C ILE A 110 13.28 13.45 6.09
N VAL A 111 12.57 14.34 5.40
CA VAL A 111 12.79 15.78 5.44
C VAL A 111 11.44 16.50 5.58
N SER A 112 11.43 17.68 6.22
CA SER A 112 10.25 18.55 6.21
C SER A 112 9.89 18.94 4.78
N GLU A 113 8.62 19.19 4.51
CA GLU A 113 8.14 19.48 3.16
C GLU A 113 8.80 20.74 2.58
N ASP A 114 8.99 21.73 3.41
CA ASP A 114 9.61 23.02 3.04
C ASP A 114 11.10 22.90 2.65
N GLU A 115 11.82 21.97 3.27
CA GLU A 115 13.25 21.76 3.01
C GLU A 115 13.53 20.71 1.93
N LEU A 116 12.51 19.96 1.52
CA LEU A 116 12.64 18.76 0.70
C LEU A 116 13.45 18.98 -0.57
N ILE A 117 13.09 20.00 -1.34
CA ILE A 117 13.75 20.33 -2.61
C ILE A 117 15.17 20.85 -2.36
N GLN A 118 15.36 21.68 -1.34
CA GLN A 118 16.70 22.24 -1.07
C GLN A 118 17.68 21.16 -0.60
N LYS A 119 17.25 20.22 0.23
CA LYS A 119 18.08 19.07 0.65
C LYS A 119 18.47 18.19 -0.54
N ALA A 120 17.53 17.91 -1.44
CA ALA A 120 17.81 17.14 -2.65
C ALA A 120 18.82 17.86 -3.56
N LYS A 121 18.66 19.18 -3.79
CA LYS A 121 19.61 19.99 -4.56
C LYS A 121 21.00 19.99 -3.93
N ASN A 122 21.10 20.21 -2.63
CA ASN A 122 22.38 20.23 -1.92
C ASN A 122 23.12 18.88 -2.07
N TRP A 123 22.39 17.76 -1.96
CA TRP A 123 22.98 16.45 -2.17
C TRP A 123 23.50 16.29 -3.60
N VAL A 124 22.72 16.66 -4.62
CA VAL A 124 23.14 16.58 -6.03
C VAL A 124 24.42 17.35 -6.27
N LEU A 125 24.59 18.53 -5.65
CA LEU A 125 25.78 19.36 -5.80
C LEU A 125 27.00 18.80 -5.07
N SER A 126 26.80 17.98 -4.02
CA SER A 126 27.88 17.40 -3.22
C SER A 126 28.15 15.91 -3.50
N ALA A 127 27.38 15.28 -4.37
CA ALA A 127 27.49 13.85 -4.66
C ALA A 127 28.82 13.50 -5.29
N SER A 128 29.46 12.45 -4.78
CA SER A 128 30.69 11.87 -5.28
C SER A 128 30.43 10.79 -6.34
N PRO A 129 31.42 10.43 -7.17
CA PRO A 129 31.25 9.32 -8.12
C PRO A 129 30.81 7.98 -7.50
N GLN A 130 31.20 7.73 -6.25
CA GLN A 130 30.82 6.54 -5.51
C GLN A 130 29.31 6.50 -5.21
N ASP A 131 28.68 7.66 -5.00
CA ASP A 131 27.24 7.79 -4.75
C ASP A 131 26.40 7.45 -5.98
N LEU A 132 26.99 7.41 -7.16
CA LEU A 132 26.33 7.14 -8.44
C LEU A 132 26.31 5.65 -8.81
N VAL A 133 26.99 4.80 -8.05
CA VAL A 133 27.06 3.36 -8.34
C VAL A 133 26.14 2.60 -7.40
N LYS A 134 25.11 1.99 -7.96
CA LYS A 134 24.17 1.18 -7.20
C LYS A 134 24.87 -0.07 -6.64
N PRO A 135 24.43 -0.59 -5.48
CA PRO A 135 25.02 -1.79 -4.88
C PRO A 135 25.11 -2.98 -5.84
N TRP A 136 24.09 -3.20 -6.66
CA TRP A 136 24.02 -4.30 -7.63
C TRP A 136 24.89 -4.11 -8.88
N ASP A 137 25.43 -2.92 -9.09
CA ASP A 137 26.39 -2.62 -10.15
C ASP A 137 27.84 -2.69 -9.66
N GLN A 138 28.05 -2.90 -8.35
CA GLN A 138 29.37 -3.06 -7.78
C GLN A 138 29.88 -4.49 -7.95
N LYS A 139 31.19 -4.63 -8.23
CA LYS A 139 31.84 -5.94 -8.32
C LYS A 139 31.68 -6.69 -6.99
N GLY A 140 31.20 -7.93 -7.06
CA GLY A 140 31.04 -8.78 -5.88
C GLY A 140 29.73 -8.53 -5.10
N PHE A 141 28.74 -7.87 -5.69
CA PHE A 141 27.42 -7.71 -5.10
C PHE A 141 26.87 -9.06 -4.60
N LYS A 142 26.41 -9.07 -3.36
CA LYS A 142 25.75 -10.23 -2.75
C LYS A 142 24.28 -9.90 -2.47
N PHE A 143 23.41 -10.78 -2.91
CA PHE A 143 21.97 -10.63 -2.69
C PHE A 143 21.66 -10.65 -1.18
N PRO A 144 21.01 -9.63 -0.60
CA PRO A 144 20.71 -9.59 0.82
C PRO A 144 19.85 -10.80 1.24
N GLY A 145 20.26 -11.51 2.31
CA GLY A 145 19.59 -12.73 2.76
C GLY A 145 19.87 -13.98 1.92
N GLY A 146 20.73 -13.89 0.89
CA GLY A 146 21.13 -14.97 0.01
C GLY A 146 20.32 -15.06 -1.28
N ALA A 147 20.98 -15.45 -2.36
CA ALA A 147 20.37 -15.71 -3.65
C ALA A 147 19.52 -16.99 -3.64
N PRO A 148 18.66 -17.27 -4.65
CA PRO A 148 17.79 -18.45 -4.67
C PRO A 148 18.52 -19.80 -4.52
N TYR A 149 19.75 -19.90 -4.98
CA TYR A 149 20.59 -21.12 -4.84
C TYR A 149 21.26 -21.24 -3.44
N HIS A 150 21.18 -20.22 -2.61
CA HIS A 150 21.62 -20.29 -1.22
C HIS A 150 20.49 -20.88 -0.35
N PRO A 151 20.76 -21.72 0.67
CA PRO A 151 19.73 -22.37 1.47
C PRO A 151 18.69 -21.40 2.04
N SER A 152 19.10 -20.24 2.57
CA SER A 152 18.20 -19.21 3.11
C SER A 152 17.33 -18.56 2.04
N GLY A 153 17.88 -18.29 0.85
CA GLY A 153 17.14 -17.78 -0.29
C GLY A 153 16.10 -18.78 -0.79
N PHE A 154 16.50 -20.04 -0.97
CA PHE A 154 15.60 -21.13 -1.37
C PHE A 154 14.40 -21.27 -0.41
N MET A 155 14.66 -21.34 0.89
CA MET A 155 13.60 -21.42 1.91
C MET A 155 12.67 -20.20 1.90
N SER A 156 13.18 -19.03 1.57
CA SER A 156 12.37 -17.82 1.41
C SER A 156 11.36 -17.95 0.27
N PHE A 157 11.75 -18.54 -0.86
CA PHE A 157 10.84 -18.79 -1.99
C PHE A 157 9.81 -19.87 -1.70
N VAL A 158 10.20 -20.95 -1.01
CA VAL A 158 9.27 -22.01 -0.56
C VAL A 158 8.19 -21.40 0.33
N GLY A 159 8.59 -20.60 1.33
CA GLY A 159 7.67 -19.92 2.24
C GLY A 159 6.78 -18.91 1.52
N ALA A 160 7.32 -18.09 0.62
CA ALA A 160 6.57 -17.12 -0.16
C ALA A 160 5.53 -17.80 -1.08
N SER A 161 5.89 -18.92 -1.72
CA SER A 161 4.99 -19.69 -2.58
C SER A 161 3.83 -20.29 -1.77
N ALA A 162 4.11 -20.85 -0.60
CA ALA A 162 3.09 -21.37 0.31
C ALA A 162 2.14 -20.25 0.79
N LEU A 163 2.69 -19.09 1.17
CA LEU A 163 1.91 -17.91 1.59
C LEU A 163 1.00 -17.41 0.47
N VAL A 164 1.52 -17.26 -0.76
CA VAL A 164 0.75 -16.83 -1.92
C VAL A 164 -0.37 -17.82 -2.21
N ASN A 165 -0.08 -19.10 -2.27
CA ASN A 165 -1.11 -20.12 -2.51
C ASN A 165 -2.16 -20.16 -1.38
N GLY A 166 -1.75 -20.05 -0.13
CA GLY A 166 -2.65 -19.98 1.03
C GLY A 166 -3.59 -18.79 1.00
N LYS A 167 -3.09 -17.60 0.65
CA LYS A 167 -3.88 -16.37 0.59
C LYS A 167 -4.74 -16.25 -0.68
N THR A 168 -4.22 -16.67 -1.82
CA THR A 168 -4.86 -16.42 -3.12
C THR A 168 -5.67 -17.61 -3.63
N LYS A 169 -5.54 -18.79 -3.01
CA LYS A 169 -6.12 -20.07 -3.48
C LYS A 169 -5.78 -20.36 -4.95
N GLY A 170 -4.69 -19.78 -5.44
CA GLY A 170 -4.25 -19.93 -6.82
C GLY A 170 -5.01 -19.08 -7.86
N LEU A 171 -5.98 -18.27 -7.45
CA LEU A 171 -6.84 -17.49 -8.35
C LEU A 171 -6.16 -16.29 -8.99
N TYR A 172 -5.15 -15.70 -8.33
CA TYR A 172 -4.50 -14.48 -8.80
C TYR A 172 -3.16 -14.79 -9.46
N PHE A 173 -3.17 -14.78 -10.79
CA PHE A 173 -1.98 -15.07 -11.58
C PHE A 173 -0.85 -14.07 -11.34
N SER A 174 -1.16 -12.79 -11.10
CA SER A 174 -0.17 -11.73 -10.83
C SER A 174 0.77 -12.06 -9.67
N ALA A 175 0.27 -12.64 -8.57
CA ALA A 175 1.10 -12.99 -7.43
C ALA A 175 2.09 -14.13 -7.73
N LYS A 176 1.68 -15.11 -8.54
CA LYS A 176 2.57 -16.20 -9.01
C LYS A 176 3.60 -15.67 -9.99
N ALA A 177 3.18 -14.84 -10.95
CA ALA A 177 4.05 -14.23 -11.94
C ALA A 177 5.09 -13.31 -11.28
N LEU A 178 4.71 -12.55 -10.24
CA LEU A 178 5.61 -11.76 -9.43
C LEU A 178 6.70 -12.64 -8.78
N LEU A 179 6.32 -13.74 -8.14
CA LEU A 179 7.30 -14.67 -7.54
C LEU A 179 8.24 -15.24 -8.59
N SER A 180 7.73 -15.63 -9.77
CA SER A 180 8.54 -16.12 -10.88
C SER A 180 9.51 -15.05 -11.38
N SER A 181 9.03 -13.82 -11.55
CA SER A 181 9.86 -12.68 -11.96
C SER A 181 11.01 -12.43 -10.98
N VAL A 182 10.72 -12.43 -9.68
CA VAL A 182 11.72 -12.23 -8.62
C VAL A 182 12.71 -13.41 -8.58
N TYR A 183 12.22 -14.65 -8.68
CA TYR A 183 13.06 -15.85 -8.66
C TYR A 183 14.02 -15.87 -9.84
N GLU A 184 13.50 -15.80 -11.06
CA GLU A 184 14.32 -15.82 -12.29
C GLU A 184 15.27 -14.62 -12.34
N GLY A 185 14.78 -13.42 -11.95
CA GLY A 185 15.57 -12.20 -11.92
C GLY A 185 16.70 -12.22 -10.89
N ALA A 186 16.56 -12.98 -9.80
CA ALA A 186 17.61 -13.11 -8.79
C ALA A 186 18.76 -14.08 -9.19
N LEU A 187 18.57 -14.85 -10.27
CA LEU A 187 19.56 -15.79 -10.81
C LEU A 187 20.48 -15.19 -11.89
N VAL A 188 20.15 -13.98 -12.35
CA VAL A 188 20.81 -13.34 -13.49
C VAL A 188 21.29 -11.92 -13.16
N ASP A 189 22.05 -11.32 -14.06
CA ASP A 189 22.46 -9.92 -13.97
C ASP A 189 21.25 -8.97 -13.95
N PHE A 190 21.51 -7.72 -13.58
CA PHE A 190 20.46 -6.73 -13.38
C PHE A 190 19.66 -6.43 -14.66
N ASP A 191 20.35 -6.26 -15.79
CA ASP A 191 19.71 -5.87 -17.05
C ASP A 191 18.88 -7.02 -17.64
N THR A 192 19.35 -8.26 -17.48
CA THR A 192 18.59 -9.47 -17.81
C THR A 192 17.36 -9.60 -16.88
N ALA A 193 17.50 -9.30 -15.60
CA ALA A 193 16.37 -9.31 -14.66
C ALA A 193 15.27 -8.32 -15.06
N LEU A 194 15.61 -7.12 -15.53
CA LEU A 194 14.63 -6.15 -16.06
C LEU A 194 13.85 -6.71 -17.27
N ARG A 195 14.51 -7.46 -18.16
CA ARG A 195 13.84 -8.10 -19.30
C ARG A 195 12.90 -9.22 -18.86
N ILE A 196 13.30 -10.00 -17.87
CA ILE A 196 12.45 -11.04 -17.26
C ILE A 196 11.22 -10.41 -16.62
N GLU A 197 11.40 -9.34 -15.84
CA GLU A 197 10.30 -8.58 -15.25
C GLU A 197 9.31 -8.09 -16.31
N ALA A 198 9.81 -7.43 -17.37
CA ALA A 198 8.98 -6.93 -18.46
C ALA A 198 8.20 -8.05 -19.17
N ARG A 199 8.80 -9.23 -19.37
CA ARG A 199 8.15 -10.41 -19.96
C ARG A 199 6.99 -10.90 -19.08
N TRP A 200 7.22 -11.09 -17.79
CA TRP A 200 6.19 -11.52 -16.85
C TRP A 200 5.10 -10.47 -16.68
N PHE A 201 5.47 -9.19 -16.60
CA PHE A 201 4.53 -8.09 -16.51
C PHE A 201 3.59 -8.03 -17.72
N THR A 202 4.13 -8.12 -18.93
CA THR A 202 3.33 -8.15 -20.17
C THR A 202 2.37 -9.34 -20.15
N LYS A 203 2.83 -10.53 -19.73
CA LYS A 203 1.96 -11.70 -19.62
C LYS A 203 0.80 -11.48 -18.65
N VAL A 204 1.05 -10.86 -17.49
CA VAL A 204 -0.01 -10.54 -16.51
C VAL A 204 -0.96 -9.49 -17.05
N LEU A 205 -0.44 -8.42 -17.67
CA LEU A 205 -1.23 -7.33 -18.24
C LEU A 205 -2.25 -7.81 -19.28
N MET A 206 -1.92 -8.87 -20.02
CA MET A 206 -2.77 -9.47 -21.04
C MET A 206 -3.82 -10.45 -20.49
N THR A 207 -3.92 -10.60 -19.17
CA THR A 207 -4.93 -11.50 -18.56
C THR A 207 -6.26 -10.79 -18.30
N ASP A 208 -7.38 -11.51 -18.48
CA ASP A 208 -8.70 -11.00 -18.10
C ASP A 208 -8.79 -10.66 -16.62
N THR A 209 -8.11 -11.43 -15.76
CA THR A 209 -8.07 -11.17 -14.32
C THR A 209 -7.51 -9.77 -14.03
N CYS A 210 -6.41 -9.38 -14.68
CA CYS A 210 -5.84 -8.05 -14.53
C CYS A 210 -6.83 -6.96 -14.98
N THR A 211 -7.40 -7.10 -16.18
CA THR A 211 -8.38 -6.16 -16.72
C THR A 211 -9.59 -6.00 -15.81
N ASN A 212 -10.14 -7.12 -15.33
CA ASN A 212 -11.33 -7.13 -14.49
C ASN A 212 -11.05 -6.53 -13.10
N MET A 213 -9.90 -6.86 -12.48
CA MET A 213 -9.50 -6.28 -11.20
C MET A 213 -9.25 -4.78 -11.31
N ALA A 214 -8.50 -4.32 -12.31
CA ALA A 214 -8.25 -2.90 -12.54
C ALA A 214 -9.56 -2.13 -12.77
N ARG A 215 -10.47 -2.68 -13.59
CA ARG A 215 -11.77 -2.08 -13.85
C ARG A 215 -12.63 -1.99 -12.58
N THR A 216 -12.76 -3.09 -11.85
CA THR A 216 -13.66 -3.18 -10.70
C THR A 216 -13.11 -2.45 -9.48
N LEU A 217 -11.86 -2.76 -9.09
CA LEU A 217 -11.28 -2.32 -7.83
C LEU A 217 -10.66 -0.92 -7.89
N PHE A 218 -10.37 -0.41 -9.10
CA PHE A 218 -9.77 0.91 -9.26
C PHE A 218 -10.70 1.87 -10.02
N LEU A 219 -11.06 1.57 -11.28
CA LEU A 219 -11.82 2.51 -12.11
C LEU A 219 -13.26 2.67 -11.61
N ASN A 220 -14.03 1.58 -11.52
CA ASN A 220 -15.44 1.65 -11.15
C ASN A 220 -15.61 2.12 -9.70
N LYS A 221 -14.82 1.59 -8.76
CA LYS A 221 -14.84 2.04 -7.37
C LYS A 221 -14.59 3.54 -7.28
N SER A 222 -13.53 4.05 -7.93
CA SER A 222 -13.19 5.48 -7.92
C SER A 222 -14.28 6.34 -8.57
N ALA A 223 -14.92 5.85 -9.65
CA ALA A 223 -16.03 6.54 -10.32
C ALA A 223 -17.26 6.62 -9.39
N LEU A 224 -17.61 5.52 -8.71
CA LEU A 224 -18.74 5.48 -7.77
C LEU A 224 -18.50 6.39 -6.56
N GLU A 225 -17.30 6.37 -5.99
CA GLU A 225 -16.91 7.25 -4.88
C GLU A 225 -17.01 8.75 -5.25
N LYS A 226 -16.76 9.09 -6.53
CA LYS A 226 -16.95 10.43 -7.07
C LYS A 226 -18.41 10.74 -7.44
N GLY A 227 -19.33 9.79 -7.26
CA GLY A 227 -20.77 9.97 -7.54
C GLY A 227 -21.14 9.84 -9.00
N TYR A 228 -20.39 9.07 -9.81
CA TYR A 228 -20.64 8.89 -11.25
C TYR A 228 -22.09 8.48 -11.59
N GLN A 229 -22.71 7.63 -10.76
CA GLN A 229 -24.11 7.20 -10.95
C GLN A 229 -25.13 7.97 -10.11
N ARG A 230 -24.74 9.08 -9.49
CA ARG A 230 -25.68 9.88 -8.72
C ARG A 230 -26.68 10.53 -9.68
N PRO A 231 -28.00 10.43 -9.40
CA PRO A 231 -29.00 11.10 -10.20
C PRO A 231 -28.75 12.61 -10.29
N VAL A 232 -29.04 13.21 -11.44
CA VAL A 232 -28.91 14.66 -11.63
C VAL A 232 -29.85 15.38 -10.67
N GLY A 233 -29.32 16.36 -9.93
CA GLY A 233 -30.06 17.11 -8.91
C GLY A 233 -30.10 16.45 -7.53
N ALA A 234 -29.60 15.22 -7.36
CA ALA A 234 -29.49 14.63 -6.03
C ALA A 234 -28.27 15.20 -5.28
N GLU A 235 -28.54 15.82 -4.13
CA GLU A 235 -27.49 16.34 -3.27
C GLU A 235 -26.69 15.22 -2.61
N LYS A 236 -25.47 15.56 -2.16
CA LYS A 236 -24.65 14.67 -1.37
C LYS A 236 -25.30 14.46 0.00
N THR A 237 -25.65 13.23 0.35
CA THR A 237 -26.15 12.90 1.67
C THR A 237 -25.10 13.21 2.74
N ASN A 238 -25.48 14.01 3.74
CA ASN A 238 -24.62 14.31 4.87
C ASN A 238 -25.21 13.63 6.10
N LEU A 239 -24.86 12.37 6.31
CA LEU A 239 -25.32 11.61 7.46
C LEU A 239 -24.63 12.09 8.73
N LYS A 240 -25.40 12.29 9.81
CA LYS A 240 -24.89 12.63 11.14
C LYS A 240 -25.24 11.55 12.16
N GLN A 241 -26.43 10.98 12.04
CA GLN A 241 -26.95 9.97 12.97
C GLN A 241 -27.47 8.75 12.21
N VAL A 242 -27.06 7.56 12.70
CA VAL A 242 -27.48 6.27 12.16
C VAL A 242 -28.14 5.46 13.27
N SER A 243 -29.32 4.90 13.01
CA SER A 243 -29.92 3.86 13.86
C SER A 243 -29.55 2.48 13.32
N VAL A 244 -29.12 1.60 14.22
CA VAL A 244 -28.82 0.19 13.90
C VAL A 244 -29.77 -0.68 14.74
N ILE A 245 -30.61 -1.43 14.05
CA ILE A 245 -31.58 -2.35 14.66
C ILE A 245 -30.94 -3.74 14.67
N GLY A 246 -30.83 -4.32 15.87
CA GLY A 246 -30.07 -5.55 16.10
C GLY A 246 -28.62 -5.26 16.57
N SER A 247 -28.32 -5.66 17.80
CA SER A 247 -27.02 -5.45 18.44
C SER A 247 -26.15 -6.72 18.48
N GLY A 248 -26.45 -7.67 17.58
CA GLY A 248 -25.68 -8.88 17.38
C GLY A 248 -24.25 -8.59 16.89
N MET A 249 -23.61 -9.61 16.35
CA MET A 249 -22.25 -9.48 15.84
C MET A 249 -22.17 -8.46 14.69
N MET A 250 -23.09 -8.51 13.74
CA MET A 250 -23.10 -7.59 12.60
C MET A 250 -23.50 -6.17 13.01
N GLY A 251 -24.60 -6.00 13.77
CA GLY A 251 -25.04 -4.67 14.17
C GLY A 251 -24.04 -3.94 15.05
N SER A 252 -23.39 -4.62 15.99
CA SER A 252 -22.27 -4.04 16.76
C SER A 252 -21.09 -3.66 15.87
N GLY A 253 -20.78 -4.46 14.84
CA GLY A 253 -19.74 -4.16 13.87
C GLY A 253 -20.06 -2.94 12.99
N ILE A 254 -21.31 -2.83 12.53
CA ILE A 254 -21.81 -1.66 11.77
C ILE A 254 -21.74 -0.40 12.63
N ALA A 255 -22.25 -0.47 13.88
CA ALA A 255 -22.18 0.63 14.82
C ALA A 255 -20.74 1.08 15.10
N TYR A 256 -19.82 0.13 15.32
CA TYR A 256 -18.39 0.42 15.46
C TYR A 256 -17.80 1.13 14.23
N ALA A 257 -18.09 0.64 13.04
CA ALA A 257 -17.61 1.27 11.80
C ALA A 257 -18.17 2.70 11.63
N SER A 258 -19.44 2.91 11.98
CA SER A 258 -20.13 4.21 11.90
C SER A 258 -19.49 5.25 12.83
N ILE A 259 -19.22 4.91 14.09
CA ILE A 259 -18.59 5.86 15.04
C ILE A 259 -17.16 6.21 14.63
N LEU A 260 -16.42 5.28 14.01
CA LEU A 260 -15.08 5.56 13.49
C LEU A 260 -15.12 6.59 12.34
N GLN A 261 -16.23 6.67 11.60
CA GLN A 261 -16.46 7.70 10.57
C GLN A 261 -17.04 9.00 11.15
N GLY A 262 -17.19 9.08 12.49
CA GLY A 262 -17.66 10.28 13.18
C GLY A 262 -19.17 10.39 13.32
N LEU A 263 -19.95 9.39 12.91
CA LEU A 263 -21.40 9.36 13.05
C LEU A 263 -21.81 9.09 14.49
N ASP A 264 -22.97 9.64 14.91
CA ASP A 264 -23.64 9.24 16.14
C ASP A 264 -24.51 8.01 15.86
N VAL A 265 -24.55 7.06 16.77
CA VAL A 265 -25.25 5.79 16.57
C VAL A 265 -26.28 5.57 17.65
N LEU A 266 -27.50 5.26 17.25
CA LEU A 266 -28.55 4.69 18.12
C LEU A 266 -28.61 3.18 17.86
N LEU A 267 -28.14 2.39 18.83
CA LEU A 267 -28.13 0.93 18.76
C LEU A 267 -29.35 0.37 19.46
N ILE A 268 -30.23 -0.29 18.72
CA ILE A 268 -31.53 -0.79 19.18
C ILE A 268 -31.53 -2.31 19.16
N ASP A 269 -32.12 -2.91 20.18
CA ASP A 269 -32.40 -4.35 20.22
C ASP A 269 -33.76 -4.61 20.93
N GLN A 270 -34.22 -5.86 20.92
CA GLN A 270 -35.50 -6.28 21.52
C GLN A 270 -35.69 -5.86 23.00
N ASN A 271 -34.58 -5.62 23.70
CA ASN A 271 -34.58 -5.08 25.07
C ASN A 271 -33.27 -4.31 25.33
N ILE A 272 -33.29 -3.44 26.31
CA ILE A 272 -32.16 -2.58 26.65
C ILE A 272 -30.91 -3.40 27.06
N LYS A 273 -31.10 -4.55 27.71
CA LYS A 273 -30.00 -5.43 28.13
C LYS A 273 -29.23 -5.97 26.91
N ALA A 274 -29.93 -6.35 25.84
CA ALA A 274 -29.33 -6.80 24.60
C ALA A 274 -28.58 -5.65 23.90
N ALA A 275 -29.17 -4.46 23.83
CA ALA A 275 -28.54 -3.27 23.26
C ALA A 275 -27.25 -2.88 24.02
N GLU A 276 -27.25 -2.91 25.34
CA GLU A 276 -26.08 -2.65 26.19
C GLU A 276 -25.00 -3.73 26.00
N ALA A 277 -25.36 -4.99 25.83
CA ALA A 277 -24.41 -6.05 25.50
C ALA A 277 -23.75 -5.81 24.13
N GLY A 278 -24.50 -5.27 23.17
CA GLY A 278 -23.95 -4.82 21.88
C GLY A 278 -22.96 -3.67 22.05
N LYS A 279 -23.28 -2.68 22.87
CA LYS A 279 -22.37 -1.56 23.17
C LYS A 279 -21.11 -2.04 23.87
N ALA A 280 -21.17 -3.01 24.76
CA ALA A 280 -20.01 -3.62 25.39
C ALA A 280 -19.09 -4.31 24.36
N LYS A 281 -19.65 -4.95 23.32
CA LYS A 281 -18.84 -5.50 22.21
C LYS A 281 -18.09 -4.39 21.43
N ILE A 282 -18.76 -3.25 21.20
CA ILE A 282 -18.11 -2.09 20.56
C ILE A 282 -16.94 -1.60 21.41
N GLU A 283 -17.14 -1.51 22.73
CA GLU A 283 -16.07 -1.12 23.66
C GLU A 283 -14.88 -2.09 23.61
N MET A 284 -15.11 -3.39 23.50
CA MET A 284 -14.06 -4.39 23.34
C MET A 284 -13.27 -4.16 22.05
N LEU A 285 -13.94 -3.90 20.92
CA LEU A 285 -13.29 -3.60 19.62
C LEU A 285 -12.43 -2.32 19.68
N LEU A 286 -12.93 -1.29 20.34
CA LEU A 286 -12.18 -0.05 20.57
C LEU A 286 -10.95 -0.31 21.46
N SER A 287 -11.10 -1.11 22.53
CA SER A 287 -10.01 -1.49 23.43
C SER A 287 -8.91 -2.29 22.72
N GLU A 288 -9.28 -3.19 21.80
CA GLU A 288 -8.30 -3.86 20.94
C GLU A 288 -7.55 -2.89 20.03
N SER A 289 -8.25 -1.89 19.51
CA SER A 289 -7.64 -0.87 18.65
C SER A 289 -6.65 0.00 19.42
N VAL A 290 -6.91 0.29 20.69
CA VAL A 290 -5.97 0.96 21.61
C VAL A 290 -4.75 0.06 21.88
N LYS A 291 -4.95 -1.22 22.24
CA LYS A 291 -3.84 -2.17 22.44
C LYS A 291 -2.93 -2.26 21.20
N ARG A 292 -3.51 -2.17 20.01
CA ARG A 292 -2.77 -2.15 18.73
C ARG A 292 -2.19 -0.77 18.37
N LYS A 293 -2.29 0.22 19.27
CA LYS A 293 -1.81 1.61 19.07
C LYS A 293 -2.41 2.30 17.83
N LYS A 294 -3.64 1.95 17.48
CA LYS A 294 -4.40 2.59 16.39
C LYS A 294 -5.26 3.74 16.88
N LEU A 295 -5.63 3.74 18.16
CA LEU A 295 -6.41 4.78 18.86
C LEU A 295 -5.75 5.09 20.20
N SER A 296 -5.99 6.31 20.73
CA SER A 296 -5.69 6.65 22.12
C SER A 296 -6.85 6.26 23.05
N GLU A 297 -6.62 6.20 24.37
CA GLU A 297 -7.69 6.00 25.34
C GLU A 297 -8.72 7.15 25.31
N GLU A 298 -8.27 8.39 25.10
CA GLU A 298 -9.14 9.57 24.97
C GLU A 298 -10.07 9.44 23.74
N GLU A 299 -9.52 8.99 22.61
CA GLU A 299 -10.33 8.73 21.41
C GLU A 299 -11.33 7.61 21.61
N LYS A 300 -10.95 6.52 22.31
CA LYS A 300 -11.89 5.44 22.69
C LYS A 300 -13.09 5.98 23.47
N VAL A 301 -12.83 6.75 24.52
CA VAL A 301 -13.90 7.34 25.35
C VAL A 301 -14.80 8.26 24.54
N ARG A 302 -14.21 9.10 23.68
CA ARG A 302 -14.96 10.01 22.79
C ARG A 302 -15.85 9.25 21.82
N LEU A 303 -15.34 8.18 21.21
CA LEU A 303 -16.09 7.37 20.25
C LEU A 303 -17.21 6.58 20.93
N LEU A 304 -16.97 6.00 22.10
CA LEU A 304 -17.99 5.24 22.83
C LEU A 304 -19.17 6.12 23.27
N LYS A 305 -18.95 7.40 23.57
CA LYS A 305 -20.01 8.36 23.86
C LYS A 305 -20.97 8.60 22.70
N LYS A 306 -20.57 8.32 21.46
CA LYS A 306 -21.40 8.43 20.26
C LYS A 306 -22.40 7.28 20.11
N VAL A 307 -22.28 6.22 20.92
CA VAL A 307 -23.21 5.09 20.91
C VAL A 307 -24.24 5.27 22.03
N LYS A 308 -25.47 5.50 21.65
CA LYS A 308 -26.66 5.42 22.53
C LYS A 308 -27.34 4.07 22.32
N THR A 309 -27.96 3.54 23.34
CA THR A 309 -28.68 2.26 23.32
C THR A 309 -30.16 2.49 23.61
N ASP A 310 -31.03 1.73 22.95
CA ASP A 310 -32.46 1.80 23.14
C ASP A 310 -33.13 0.42 22.92
N ALA A 311 -34.36 0.28 23.36
CA ALA A 311 -35.21 -0.87 23.07
C ALA A 311 -36.49 -0.48 22.28
N SER A 312 -36.71 0.83 22.08
CA SER A 312 -37.86 1.34 21.34
C SER A 312 -37.45 1.79 19.93
N LEU A 313 -38.34 1.51 18.97
CA LEU A 313 -38.19 2.01 17.60
C LEU A 313 -38.68 3.44 17.42
N GLU A 314 -39.32 4.05 18.44
CA GLU A 314 -39.87 5.41 18.34
C GLU A 314 -38.78 6.47 18.07
N ASN A 315 -37.59 6.25 18.61
CA ASN A 315 -36.48 7.19 18.53
C ASN A 315 -35.69 7.13 17.18
N ILE A 316 -36.04 6.22 16.27
CA ILE A 316 -35.40 6.14 14.96
C ILE A 316 -35.74 7.32 14.04
N SER A 317 -36.86 8.02 14.31
CA SER A 317 -37.32 9.16 13.50
C SER A 317 -36.29 10.31 13.42
N SER A 318 -35.38 10.41 14.38
CA SER A 318 -34.28 11.40 14.40
C SER A 318 -33.05 10.98 13.58
N SER A 319 -33.04 9.79 13.01
CA SER A 319 -31.87 9.27 12.28
C SER A 319 -31.94 9.57 10.79
N ASP A 320 -30.79 9.92 10.23
CA ASP A 320 -30.65 10.15 8.79
C ASP A 320 -30.67 8.83 7.99
N LEU A 321 -30.32 7.71 8.64
CA LEU A 321 -30.28 6.37 8.06
C LEU A 321 -30.62 5.33 9.13
N VAL A 322 -31.40 4.33 8.74
CA VAL A 322 -31.70 3.16 9.58
C VAL A 322 -31.13 1.92 8.88
N ILE A 323 -30.39 1.12 9.61
CA ILE A 323 -29.80 -0.14 9.14
C ILE A 323 -30.37 -1.28 10.00
N GLU A 324 -31.10 -2.19 9.35
CA GLU A 324 -31.58 -3.42 9.97
C GLU A 324 -30.47 -4.49 9.87
N ALA A 325 -30.13 -5.12 10.99
CA ALA A 325 -29.04 -6.07 11.16
C ALA A 325 -29.42 -7.23 12.12
N VAL A 326 -30.70 -7.64 12.04
CA VAL A 326 -31.25 -8.75 12.85
C VAL A 326 -30.93 -10.10 12.22
#